data_3940612cc7c430faac76a52918e98132
#
_entry.id   3940612cc7c430faac76a52918e98132
#
_cell.length_a   1.000
_cell.length_b   1.000
_cell.length_c   1.000
_cell.angle_alpha   90.00
_cell.angle_beta   90.00
_cell.angle_gamma   90.00
#
_symmetry.space_group_name_H-M   'P 1'
#
loop_
_entity.id
_entity.type
_entity.pdbx_description
1 polymer ?
#
loop_
_entity_poly.entity_id
_entity_poly.type
_entity_poly.pdbx_seq_one_letter_code
_entity_poly.pdbx_strand_id
1 'polypeptide(L)' 'MTLRIDHVGIAVRSLDERLGFWRDALGMTVAGTEDVPTEGVRVAFLPAGEARVELLQAL' A
#
# COMPACT_ATOMS: atom_id res chain seq x y z
N MET A 1 -8.84 -14.38 23.03
CA MET A 1 -7.81 -13.80 22.13
C MET A 1 -8.45 -12.89 21.10
N THR A 2 -7.90 -11.72 20.94
CA THR A 2 -8.38 -10.76 19.93
C THR A 2 -7.45 -10.82 18.72
N LEU A 3 -8.03 -11.03 17.56
CA LEU A 3 -7.30 -10.97 16.29
C LEU A 3 -7.54 -9.61 15.64
N ARG A 4 -6.51 -9.06 15.06
CA ARG A 4 -6.64 -7.85 14.25
C ARG A 4 -5.73 -7.92 13.05
N ILE A 5 -6.10 -7.19 12.01
CA ILE A 5 -5.29 -7.07 10.80
C ILE A 5 -4.33 -5.91 10.98
N ASP A 6 -3.03 -6.20 10.85
CA ASP A 6 -2.00 -5.17 10.87
C ASP A 6 -1.91 -4.47 9.52
N HIS A 7 -1.89 -5.24 8.44
CA HIS A 7 -1.86 -4.69 7.09
C HIS A 7 -2.40 -5.68 6.07
N VAL A 8 -2.75 -5.15 4.90
CA VAL A 8 -3.14 -5.93 3.73
C VAL A 8 -2.21 -5.53 2.58
N GLY A 9 -1.55 -6.51 1.97
CA GLY A 9 -0.68 -6.30 0.82
C GLY A 9 -1.42 -6.61 -0.48
N ILE A 10 -1.36 -5.69 -1.44
CA ILE A 10 -2.02 -5.83 -2.74
C ILE A 10 -1.00 -5.65 -3.84
N ALA A 11 -0.81 -6.67 -4.67
CA ALA A 11 0.09 -6.58 -5.82
C ALA A 11 -0.58 -5.77 -6.93
N VAL A 12 0.14 -4.80 -7.47
CA VAL A 12 -0.36 -3.94 -8.55
C VAL A 12 0.67 -3.87 -9.67
N ARG A 13 0.22 -3.55 -10.88
CA ARG A 13 1.12 -3.38 -12.03
C ARG A 13 1.81 -2.02 -12.00
N SER A 14 1.09 -0.99 -11.56
CA SER A 14 1.58 0.38 -11.52
C SER A 14 1.10 1.06 -10.26
N LEU A 15 2.06 1.50 -9.41
CA LEU A 15 1.73 2.30 -8.23
C LEU A 15 1.08 3.62 -8.61
N ASP A 16 1.59 4.28 -9.65
CA ASP A 16 1.07 5.59 -10.06
C ASP A 16 -0.40 5.52 -10.42
N GLU A 17 -0.80 4.51 -11.21
CA GLU A 17 -2.21 4.33 -11.58
C GLU A 17 -3.07 3.99 -10.38
N ARG A 18 -2.62 3.08 -9.52
CA ARG A 18 -3.41 2.62 -8.39
C ARG A 18 -3.48 3.64 -7.27
N LEU A 19 -2.44 4.43 -7.07
CA LEU A 19 -2.48 5.52 -6.11
C LEU A 19 -3.53 6.56 -6.50
N GLY A 20 -3.73 6.80 -7.78
CA GLY A 20 -4.82 7.67 -8.25
C GLY A 20 -6.17 7.19 -7.75
N PHE A 21 -6.44 5.89 -7.84
CA PHE A 21 -7.69 5.33 -7.34
C PHE A 21 -7.80 5.42 -5.82
N TRP A 22 -6.80 4.93 -5.09
CA TRP A 22 -6.87 4.84 -3.64
C TRP A 22 -6.86 6.22 -2.98
N ARG A 23 -6.03 7.14 -3.48
CA ARG A 23 -5.94 8.49 -2.94
C ARG A 23 -7.08 9.36 -3.40
N ASP A 24 -7.38 9.40 -4.70
CA ASP A 24 -8.31 10.36 -5.27
C ASP A 24 -9.77 9.90 -5.18
N ALA A 25 -10.05 8.62 -5.50
CA ALA A 25 -11.41 8.09 -5.46
C ALA A 25 -11.85 7.70 -4.04
N LEU A 26 -10.94 7.08 -3.26
CA LEU A 26 -11.25 6.63 -1.91
C LEU A 26 -10.83 7.63 -0.82
N GLY A 27 -10.11 8.68 -1.18
CA GLY A 27 -9.71 9.71 -0.24
C GLY A 27 -8.67 9.29 0.78
N MET A 28 -7.90 8.23 0.50
CA MET A 28 -6.87 7.76 1.42
C MET A 28 -5.60 8.59 1.30
N THR A 29 -4.89 8.71 2.42
CA THR A 29 -3.60 9.39 2.45
C THR A 29 -2.48 8.40 2.13
N VAL A 30 -1.54 8.82 1.29
CA VAL A 30 -0.31 8.06 1.05
C VAL A 30 0.73 8.52 2.05
N ALA A 31 1.09 7.66 3.00
CA ALA A 31 2.08 8.00 4.03
C ALA A 31 3.51 8.01 3.49
N GLY A 32 3.77 7.25 2.44
CA GLY A 32 5.09 7.21 1.82
C GLY A 32 5.24 6.04 0.88
N THR A 33 6.36 5.99 0.19
CA THR A 33 6.75 4.88 -0.67
C THR A 33 8.16 4.45 -0.33
N GLU A 34 8.46 3.18 -0.56
CA GLU A 34 9.76 2.61 -0.27
C GLU A 34 10.11 1.52 -1.27
N ASP A 35 11.36 1.49 -1.71
CA ASP A 35 11.87 0.38 -2.50
C ASP A 35 12.48 -0.65 -1.55
N VAL A 36 12.09 -1.91 -1.72
CA VAL A 36 12.60 -3.03 -0.93
C VAL A 36 13.28 -4.01 -1.89
N PRO A 37 14.56 -3.76 -2.24
CA PRO A 37 15.25 -4.57 -3.26
C PRO A 37 15.37 -6.04 -2.90
N THR A 38 15.50 -6.35 -1.61
CA THR A 38 15.59 -7.75 -1.15
C THR A 38 14.32 -8.54 -1.43
N GLU A 39 13.18 -7.86 -1.56
CA GLU A 39 11.90 -8.46 -1.92
C GLU A 39 11.48 -8.16 -3.37
N GLY A 40 12.27 -7.35 -4.06
CA GLY A 40 12.02 -7.01 -5.46
C GLY A 40 10.78 -6.17 -5.68
N VAL A 41 10.42 -5.32 -4.73
CA VAL A 41 9.19 -4.53 -4.81
C VAL A 41 9.40 -3.08 -4.42
N ARG A 42 8.54 -2.24 -4.96
CA ARG A 42 8.29 -0.88 -4.48
C ARG A 42 6.96 -0.89 -3.77
N VAL A 43 6.91 -0.32 -2.58
CA VAL A 43 5.72 -0.35 -1.71
C VAL A 43 5.20 1.06 -1.49
N ALA A 44 3.88 1.23 -1.56
CA ALA A 44 3.21 2.44 -1.11
C ALA A 44 2.38 2.11 0.13
N PHE A 45 2.47 2.96 1.14
CA PHE A 45 1.81 2.76 2.44
C PHE A 45 0.62 3.70 2.58
N LEU A 46 -0.56 3.13 2.80
CA LEU A 46 -1.80 3.89 2.98
C LEU A 46 -2.42 3.52 4.33
N PRO A 47 -2.34 4.40 5.33
CA PRO A 47 -2.96 4.12 6.64
C PRO A 47 -4.48 3.94 6.52
N ALA A 48 -5.00 2.98 7.28
CA ALA A 48 -6.43 2.66 7.31
C ALA A 48 -6.82 2.33 8.76
N GLY A 49 -7.11 3.37 9.56
CA GLY A 49 -7.36 3.21 10.98
C GLY A 49 -6.12 2.66 11.70
N GLU A 50 -6.27 1.55 12.40
CA GLU A 50 -5.15 0.88 13.07
C GLU A 50 -4.38 -0.07 12.15
N ALA A 51 -4.91 -0.33 10.96
CA ALA A 51 -4.26 -1.15 9.95
C ALA A 51 -3.65 -0.26 8.87
N ARG A 52 -3.12 -0.88 7.81
CA ARG A 52 -2.67 -0.16 6.63
C ARG A 52 -2.83 -1.03 5.38
N VAL A 53 -2.99 -0.37 4.26
CA VAL A 53 -2.93 -1.00 2.95
C VAL A 53 -1.54 -0.77 2.38
N GLU A 54 -0.93 -1.81 1.84
CA GLU A 54 0.36 -1.71 1.16
C GLU A 54 0.15 -2.13 -0.29
N LEU A 55 0.43 -1.22 -1.21
CA LEU A 55 0.40 -1.53 -2.64
C LEU A 55 1.82 -1.89 -3.08
N LEU A 56 1.97 -3.03 -3.74
CA LEU A 56 3.26 -3.64 -4.06
C LEU A 56 3.44 -3.73 -5.56
N GLN A 57 4.44 -3.03 -6.08
CA GLN A 57 4.80 -3.07 -7.50
C GLN A 57 6.15 -3.75 -7.64
N ALA A 58 6.25 -4.74 -8.54
CA ALA A 58 7.53 -5.39 -8.84
C ALA A 58 8.53 -4.36 -9.39
N LEU A 59 9.75 -4.44 -8.90
CA LEU A 59 10.85 -3.61 -9.40
C LEU A 59 11.35 -4.13 -10.75
#